data_f23fa1cb96578f3f72d0ca5ae259e3f8
#
_entry.id   f23fa1cb96578f3f72d0ca5ae259e3f8
#
_cell.length_a   1.000
_cell.length_b   1.000
_cell.length_c   1.000
_cell.angle_alpha   90.00
_cell.angle_beta   90.00
_cell.angle_gamma   90.00
#
_symmetry.space_group_name_H-M   'P 1'
#
loop_
_entity.id
_entity.type
_entity.pdbx_description
1 polymer ?
#
loop_
_entity_poly.entity_id
_entity_poly.type
_entity_poly.pdbx_seq_one_letter_code
_entity_poly.pdbx_strand_id
1 'polypeptide(L)'
;MTTKGFTVSHLREGKFEQGLRPYLEYRYLGIKEATEGRVVAWHLRKVPGAPFTGGQPHLHHTSLQLVYVLKGWIDFEYEGYGKVRLEAGSCAHQPPLIRHRELGCSEDLEILEIVMPADFKTETVASLTAPA
;
A
#
# COMPACT_ATOMS: atom_id res chain seq x y z
N MET A 1 19.80 -28.97 -1.20
CA MET A 1 18.55 -28.76 -2.00
C MET A 1 17.80 -27.57 -1.44
N THR A 2 17.44 -26.61 -2.25
CA THR A 2 16.65 -25.47 -1.81
C THR A 2 15.18 -25.71 -2.10
N THR A 3 14.32 -25.33 -1.14
CA THR A 3 12.87 -25.35 -1.35
C THR A 3 12.49 -24.12 -2.15
N LYS A 4 11.87 -24.33 -3.32
CA LYS A 4 11.41 -23.25 -4.18
C LYS A 4 10.38 -22.41 -3.45
N GLY A 5 10.51 -21.09 -3.56
CA GLY A 5 9.57 -20.15 -2.97
C GLY A 5 9.86 -19.76 -1.52
N PHE A 6 10.81 -20.41 -0.87
CA PHE A 6 11.21 -19.98 0.48
C PHE A 6 12.05 -18.72 0.40
N THR A 7 11.68 -17.71 1.19
CA THR A 7 12.45 -16.46 1.27
C THR A 7 12.33 -15.86 2.68
N VAL A 8 13.36 -15.11 3.06
CA VAL A 8 13.34 -14.30 4.30
C VAL A 8 13.94 -12.95 3.96
N SER A 9 13.28 -11.89 4.36
CA SER A 9 13.78 -10.53 4.20
C SER A 9 14.00 -9.91 5.58
N HIS A 10 15.22 -9.53 5.86
CA HIS A 10 15.57 -8.88 7.13
C HIS A 10 15.67 -7.37 6.92
N LEU A 11 15.11 -6.61 7.85
CA LEU A 11 15.14 -5.14 7.77
C LEU A 11 16.57 -4.60 7.69
N ARG A 12 17.49 -5.16 8.44
CA ARG A 12 18.89 -4.70 8.48
C ARG A 12 19.62 -4.82 7.13
N GLU A 13 19.12 -5.70 6.25
CA GLU A 13 19.70 -5.92 4.93
C GLU A 13 18.85 -5.30 3.83
N GLY A 14 17.70 -4.75 4.19
CA GLY A 14 16.74 -4.21 3.25
C GLY A 14 17.13 -2.82 2.77
N LYS A 15 16.64 -2.50 1.58
CA LYS A 15 16.79 -1.16 1.01
C LYS A 15 15.42 -0.59 0.76
N PHE A 16 15.25 0.66 1.16
CA PHE A 16 14.05 1.42 0.82
C PHE A 16 14.32 2.19 -0.46
N GLU A 17 13.40 2.10 -1.39
CA GLU A 17 13.49 2.75 -2.70
C GLU A 17 12.31 3.68 -2.88
N GLN A 18 12.50 4.74 -3.66
CA GLN A 18 11.42 5.64 -3.98
C GLN A 18 10.43 4.93 -4.91
N GLY A 19 9.15 4.99 -4.55
CA GLY A 19 8.07 4.41 -5.35
C GLY A 19 7.30 5.48 -6.10
N LEU A 20 6.05 5.18 -6.45
CA LEU A 20 5.17 6.09 -7.19
C LEU A 20 4.85 7.36 -6.41
N ARG A 21 4.86 7.30 -5.07
CA ARG A 21 4.51 8.43 -4.22
C ARG A 21 5.75 9.06 -3.62
N PRO A 22 6.02 10.36 -3.88
CA PRO A 22 7.26 11.00 -3.42
C PRO A 22 7.44 11.03 -1.91
N TYR A 23 6.34 10.95 -1.16
CA TYR A 23 6.40 11.02 0.31
C TYR A 23 6.57 9.65 0.98
N LEU A 24 6.60 8.56 0.19
CA LEU A 24 6.78 7.19 0.70
C LEU A 24 7.98 6.53 0.05
N GLU A 25 8.64 5.68 0.80
CA GLU A 25 9.66 4.79 0.26
C GLU A 25 9.29 3.34 0.57
N TYR A 26 9.70 2.43 -0.31
CA TYR A 26 9.23 1.07 -0.38
C TYR A 26 10.37 0.09 -0.21
N ARG A 27 10.20 -0.89 0.67
CA ARG A 27 11.08 -2.05 0.78
C ARG A 27 10.33 -3.27 0.29
N TYR A 28 10.84 -3.90 -0.77
CA TYR A 28 10.29 -5.15 -1.29
C TYR A 28 10.72 -6.29 -0.40
N LEU A 29 9.79 -7.19 -0.10
CA LEU A 29 10.01 -8.27 0.87
C LEU A 29 10.35 -9.62 0.21
N GLY A 30 10.51 -9.65 -1.13
CA GLY A 30 10.85 -10.86 -1.87
C GLY A 30 9.66 -11.77 -2.14
N ILE A 31 8.46 -11.35 -1.79
CA ILE A 31 7.27 -12.20 -1.91
C ILE A 31 6.83 -12.37 -3.36
N LYS A 32 7.01 -11.35 -4.19
CA LYS A 32 6.66 -11.42 -5.61
C LYS A 32 7.42 -12.54 -6.31
N GLU A 33 8.73 -12.59 -6.13
CA GLU A 33 9.59 -13.61 -6.72
C GLU A 33 9.30 -14.99 -6.12
N ALA A 34 9.13 -15.05 -4.80
CA ALA A 34 8.84 -16.31 -4.11
C ALA A 34 7.53 -16.94 -4.52
N THR A 35 6.54 -16.12 -4.95
CA THR A 35 5.21 -16.58 -5.35
C THR A 35 4.99 -16.57 -6.86
N GLU A 36 6.05 -16.34 -7.64
CA GLU A 36 5.97 -16.28 -9.10
C GLU A 36 4.90 -15.26 -9.58
N GLY A 37 4.87 -14.08 -8.93
CA GLY A 37 3.99 -12.98 -9.33
C GLY A 37 2.57 -13.03 -8.76
N ARG A 38 2.25 -14.01 -7.92
CA ARG A 38 0.91 -14.10 -7.35
C ARG A 38 0.63 -13.02 -6.30
N VAL A 39 1.66 -12.68 -5.50
CA VAL A 39 1.50 -11.74 -4.38
C VAL A 39 2.68 -10.77 -4.39
N VAL A 40 2.42 -9.50 -4.11
CA VAL A 40 3.48 -8.56 -3.75
C VAL A 40 3.23 -8.08 -2.32
N ALA A 41 4.31 -7.91 -1.58
CA ALA A 41 4.26 -7.34 -0.24
C ALA A 41 5.34 -6.29 -0.09
N TRP A 42 4.97 -5.17 0.53
CA TRP A 42 5.89 -4.04 0.76
C TRP A 42 5.85 -3.62 2.22
N HIS A 43 7.01 -3.23 2.72
CA HIS A 43 7.13 -2.39 3.88
C HIS A 43 7.32 -0.96 3.38
N LEU A 44 6.33 -0.11 3.63
CA LEU A 44 6.38 1.29 3.24
C LEU A 44 6.64 2.14 4.47
N ARG A 45 7.39 3.23 4.30
CA ARG A 45 7.54 4.22 5.36
C ARG A 45 7.56 5.63 4.79
N LYS A 46 7.13 6.58 5.62
CA LYS A 46 7.17 7.99 5.26
C LYS A 46 8.62 8.45 5.13
N VAL A 47 8.89 9.18 4.06
CA VAL A 47 10.19 9.87 3.91
C VAL A 47 10.17 11.09 4.83
N PRO A 48 11.09 11.20 5.82
CA PRO A 48 11.08 12.32 6.73
C PRO A 48 11.18 13.66 6.01
N GLY A 49 10.30 14.59 6.36
CA GLY A 49 10.27 15.94 5.78
C GLY A 49 9.69 16.05 4.39
N ALA A 50 9.41 14.96 3.71
CA ALA A 50 8.79 15.02 2.38
C ALA A 50 7.33 15.47 2.52
N PRO A 51 6.90 16.51 1.76
CA PRO A 51 5.51 16.95 1.85
C PRO A 51 4.56 15.89 1.33
N PHE A 52 3.41 15.76 1.97
CA PHE A 52 2.36 14.91 1.47
C PHE A 52 1.85 15.46 0.14
N THR A 53 1.86 14.63 -0.88
CA THR A 53 1.32 14.96 -2.19
C THR A 53 0.42 13.81 -2.63
N GLY A 54 -0.71 14.11 -3.21
CA GLY A 54 -1.64 13.08 -3.64
C GLY A 54 -3.05 13.53 -3.40
N GLY A 55 -3.91 12.59 -3.05
CA GLY A 55 -5.33 12.87 -2.87
C GLY A 55 -6.15 12.69 -4.13
N GLN A 56 -5.53 12.23 -5.21
CA GLN A 56 -6.26 11.88 -6.43
C GLN A 56 -7.07 10.60 -6.18
N PRO A 57 -8.39 10.64 -6.43
CA PRO A 57 -9.19 9.42 -6.37
C PRO A 57 -8.69 8.39 -7.37
N HIS A 58 -8.61 7.14 -6.93
CA HIS A 58 -8.14 6.04 -7.79
C HIS A 58 -8.72 4.72 -7.31
N LEU A 59 -8.53 3.70 -8.12
CA LEU A 59 -8.91 2.33 -7.81
C LEU A 59 -7.83 1.37 -8.28
N HIS A 60 -7.85 0.16 -7.73
CA HIS A 60 -6.90 -0.87 -8.10
C HIS A 60 -7.62 -2.11 -8.63
N HIS A 61 -7.04 -2.68 -9.70
CA HIS A 61 -7.51 -3.94 -10.28
C HIS A 61 -6.81 -5.09 -9.55
N THR A 62 -7.38 -5.47 -8.41
CA THR A 62 -6.80 -6.48 -7.52
C THR A 62 -7.79 -7.60 -7.26
N SER A 63 -7.30 -8.74 -6.81
CA SER A 63 -8.13 -9.79 -6.21
C SER A 63 -8.09 -9.73 -4.68
N LEU A 64 -7.02 -9.17 -4.12
CA LEU A 64 -6.89 -8.93 -2.69
C LEU A 64 -5.97 -7.73 -2.47
N GLN A 65 -6.33 -6.88 -1.53
CA GLN A 65 -5.42 -5.84 -1.05
C GLN A 65 -5.68 -5.58 0.42
N LEU A 66 -4.64 -5.67 1.22
CA LEU A 66 -4.71 -5.27 2.63
C LEU A 66 -3.60 -4.28 2.97
N VAL A 67 -3.93 -3.39 3.90
CA VAL A 67 -3.02 -2.41 4.47
C VAL A 67 -3.03 -2.60 5.98
N TYR A 68 -1.86 -2.84 6.56
CA TYR A 68 -1.69 -2.95 8.01
C TYR A 68 -0.73 -1.88 8.46
N VAL A 69 -1.17 -0.99 9.35
CA VAL A 69 -0.31 0.10 9.85
C VAL A 69 0.54 -0.43 10.99
N LEU A 70 1.86 -0.30 10.82
CA LEU A 70 2.85 -0.73 11.81
C LEU A 70 3.18 0.39 12.79
N LYS A 71 3.16 1.64 12.33
CA LYS A 71 3.56 2.81 13.10
C LYS A 71 2.91 4.06 12.54
N GLY A 72 2.53 5.00 13.39
CA GLY A 72 1.92 6.25 12.96
C GLY A 72 0.48 6.09 12.50
N TRP A 73 0.05 6.93 11.57
CA TRP A 73 -1.31 6.91 11.06
C TRP A 73 -1.36 7.38 9.61
N ILE A 74 -2.43 6.96 8.90
CA ILE A 74 -2.76 7.43 7.56
C ILE A 74 -4.27 7.58 7.46
N ASP A 75 -4.70 8.66 6.82
CA ASP A 75 -6.12 8.94 6.58
C ASP A 75 -6.45 8.65 5.12
N PHE A 76 -7.52 7.89 4.93
CA PHE A 76 -8.09 7.59 3.63
C PHE A 76 -9.51 8.11 3.55
N GLU A 77 -9.99 8.30 2.33
CA GLU A 77 -11.41 8.45 2.05
C GLU A 77 -11.83 7.37 1.07
N TYR A 78 -12.86 6.60 1.42
CA TYR A 78 -13.36 5.46 0.65
C TYR A 78 -14.77 5.73 0.16
N GLU A 79 -15.04 5.38 -1.10
CA GLU A 79 -16.40 5.48 -1.61
C GLU A 79 -17.38 4.69 -0.75
N GLY A 80 -18.51 5.31 -0.42
CA GLY A 80 -19.55 4.67 0.40
C GLY A 80 -19.30 4.64 1.89
N TYR A 81 -18.08 4.97 2.35
CA TYR A 81 -17.72 4.89 3.77
C TYR A 81 -17.20 6.19 4.37
N GLY A 82 -16.70 7.12 3.52
CA GLY A 82 -16.17 8.39 3.98
C GLY A 82 -14.73 8.29 4.48
N LYS A 83 -14.38 9.18 5.40
CA LYS A 83 -13.02 9.30 5.91
C LYS A 83 -12.75 8.27 7.00
N VAL A 84 -11.61 7.58 6.89
CA VAL A 84 -11.18 6.55 7.83
C VAL A 84 -9.72 6.79 8.19
N ARG A 85 -9.42 6.86 9.48
CA ARG A 85 -8.04 6.89 9.95
C ARG A 85 -7.59 5.48 10.32
N LEU A 86 -6.49 5.05 9.73
CA LEU A 86 -5.79 3.83 10.12
C LEU A 86 -4.62 4.23 11.00
N GLU A 87 -4.52 3.63 12.17
CA GLU A 87 -3.43 3.87 13.12
C GLU A 87 -2.68 2.56 13.39
N ALA A 88 -1.59 2.62 14.15
CA ALA A 88 -0.80 1.43 14.46
C ALA A 88 -1.70 0.30 14.98
N GLY A 89 -1.63 -0.87 14.33
CA GLY A 89 -2.47 -2.02 14.61
C GLY A 89 -3.77 -2.09 13.80
N SER A 90 -4.10 -1.04 13.04
CA SER A 90 -5.26 -1.09 12.14
C SER A 90 -4.96 -1.89 10.88
N CYS A 91 -5.94 -2.67 10.43
CA CYS A 91 -5.87 -3.40 9.17
C CYS A 91 -7.09 -3.07 8.32
N ALA A 92 -6.87 -2.65 7.09
CA ALA A 92 -7.94 -2.39 6.14
C ALA A 92 -7.89 -3.40 5.00
N HIS A 93 -9.03 -4.00 4.67
CA HIS A 93 -9.20 -4.73 3.42
C HIS A 93 -9.81 -3.76 2.41
N GLN A 94 -9.10 -3.55 1.30
CA GLN A 94 -9.57 -2.71 0.21
C GLN A 94 -10.10 -3.63 -0.90
N PRO A 95 -11.42 -3.78 -1.02
CA PRO A 95 -11.97 -4.68 -2.03
C PRO A 95 -11.60 -4.23 -3.45
N PRO A 96 -11.62 -5.15 -4.42
CA PRO A 96 -11.33 -4.80 -5.81
C PRO A 96 -12.17 -3.62 -6.28
N LEU A 97 -11.52 -2.67 -6.97
CA LEU A 97 -12.16 -1.53 -7.62
C LEU A 97 -12.76 -0.48 -6.68
N ILE A 98 -12.60 -0.60 -5.37
CA ILE A 98 -13.08 0.45 -4.47
C ILE A 98 -12.33 1.75 -4.76
N ARG A 99 -13.09 2.83 -4.97
CA ARG A 99 -12.51 4.15 -5.20
C ARG A 99 -12.10 4.73 -3.87
N HIS A 100 -10.89 5.27 -3.82
CA HIS A 100 -10.35 5.84 -2.60
C HIS A 100 -9.26 6.86 -2.90
N ARG A 101 -8.88 7.59 -1.87
CA ARG A 101 -7.74 8.50 -1.93
C ARG A 101 -7.11 8.63 -0.56
N GLU A 102 -5.83 8.93 -0.53
CA GLU A 102 -5.13 9.29 0.69
C GLU A 102 -5.35 10.78 0.99
N LEU A 103 -5.54 11.11 2.26
CA LEU A 103 -5.77 12.49 2.71
C LEU A 103 -4.59 13.07 3.48
N GLY A 104 -3.76 12.23 4.07
CA GLY A 104 -2.60 12.64 4.83
C GLY A 104 -2.06 11.52 5.69
N CYS A 105 -0.89 11.71 6.27
CA CYS A 105 -0.27 10.72 7.13
C CYS A 105 0.71 11.37 8.11
N SER A 106 1.05 10.62 9.16
CA SER A 106 2.05 11.07 10.13
C SER A 106 3.47 10.97 9.55
N GLU A 107 4.39 11.74 10.10
CA GLU A 107 5.80 11.73 9.69
C GLU A 107 6.47 10.38 9.94
N ASP A 108 5.98 9.62 10.91
CA ASP A 108 6.54 8.33 11.30
C ASP A 108 5.77 7.14 10.74
N LEU A 109 4.93 7.34 9.74
CA LEU A 109 4.11 6.27 9.17
C LEU A 109 4.95 5.10 8.67
N GLU A 110 4.56 3.89 9.06
CA GLU A 110 5.06 2.64 8.48
C GLU A 110 3.90 1.68 8.26
N ILE A 111 3.88 1.05 7.10
CA ILE A 111 2.79 0.18 6.64
C ILE A 111 3.36 -1.12 6.10
N LEU A 112 2.65 -2.21 6.36
CA LEU A 112 2.78 -3.45 5.60
C LEU A 112 1.60 -3.49 4.61
N GLU A 113 1.89 -3.59 3.32
CA GLU A 113 0.86 -3.70 2.29
C GLU A 113 1.03 -5.01 1.52
N ILE A 114 -0.07 -5.72 1.32
CA ILE A 114 -0.08 -7.01 0.60
C ILE A 114 -1.13 -6.92 -0.50
N VAL A 115 -0.74 -7.23 -1.73
CA VAL A 115 -1.61 -7.11 -2.90
C VAL A 115 -1.50 -8.34 -3.80
N MET A 116 -2.63 -8.76 -4.33
CA MET A 116 -2.74 -9.82 -5.34
C MET A 116 -3.55 -9.31 -6.55
N PRO A 117 -3.14 -9.58 -7.77
CA PRO A 117 -1.85 -10.11 -8.19
C PRO A 117 -0.73 -9.08 -8.04
N ALA A 118 0.53 -9.53 -8.13
CA ALA A 118 1.66 -8.63 -7.96
C ALA A 118 1.73 -7.55 -9.05
N ASP A 119 1.23 -7.84 -10.25
CA ASP A 119 1.22 -6.92 -11.40
C ASP A 119 -0.10 -6.14 -11.55
N PHE A 120 -0.80 -5.93 -10.45
CA PHE A 120 -2.07 -5.19 -10.46
C PHE A 120 -1.91 -3.81 -11.11
N LYS A 121 -3.03 -3.28 -11.63
CA LYS A 121 -3.06 -1.96 -12.26
C LYS A 121 -3.82 -0.97 -11.39
N THR A 122 -3.40 0.28 -11.43
CA THR A 122 -4.06 1.40 -10.77
C THR A 122 -4.67 2.30 -11.83
N GLU A 123 -5.89 2.72 -11.58
CA GLU A 123 -6.62 3.62 -12.49
C GLU A 123 -7.03 4.87 -11.72
N THR A 124 -6.62 6.04 -12.21
CA THR A 124 -7.04 7.33 -11.66
C THR A 124 -8.46 7.61 -12.14
N VAL A 125 -9.31 8.09 -11.24
CA VAL A 125 -10.71 8.40 -11.55
C VAL A 125 -11.01 9.86 -11.17
N ALA A 126 -12.07 10.43 -11.76
CA ALA A 126 -12.40 11.84 -11.56
C ALA A 126 -12.99 12.13 -10.17
N SER A 127 -13.65 11.15 -9.56
CA SER A 127 -14.25 11.33 -8.24
C SER A 127 -14.36 9.99 -7.51
N LEU A 128 -14.66 10.05 -6.21
CA LEU A 128 -14.90 8.88 -5.38
C LEU A 128 -16.24 8.21 -5.70
N THR A 129 -17.17 8.94 -6.32
CA THR A 129 -18.48 8.39 -6.67
C THR A 129 -18.43 7.77 -8.04
N ALA A 130 -18.80 6.49 -8.14
CA ALA A 130 -18.90 5.82 -9.43
C ALA A 130 -19.99 6.46 -10.28
N PRO A 131 -19.83 6.52 -11.61
CA PRO A 131 -20.89 7.03 -12.50
C PRO A 131 -22.14 6.18 -12.36
N ALA A 132 -23.28 6.82 -12.51
CA ALA A 132 -24.57 6.16 -12.46
C ALA A 132 -24.78 5.26 -13.69
#